data_49f73b1914373bdb6980a2077780dc58
#
_entry.id   49f73b1914373bdb6980a2077780dc58
#
_cell.length_a   1.000
_cell.length_b   1.000
_cell.length_c   1.000
_cell.angle_alpha   90.00
_cell.angle_beta   90.00
_cell.angle_gamma   90.00
#
_symmetry.space_group_name_H-M   'P 1'
#
loop_
_entity.id
_entity.type
_entity.pdbx_description
1 polymer ?
#
loop_
_entity_poly.entity_id
_entity_poly.type
_entity_poly.pdbx_seq_one_letter_code
_entity_poly.pdbx_strand_id
1 'polypeptide(L)' 'MSKNSITLNIYDGSEGMEYIVHKNGDVNITTIHNGGIECEVDVDVECFGFETPEGLIADLIDQGYEIEWPV' A
#
# COMPACT_ATOMS: atom_id res chain seq x y z
N MET A 1 0.25 -20.17 7.24
CA MET A 1 0.16 -19.00 8.12
C MET A 1 -0.66 -17.91 7.45
N SER A 2 -1.62 -17.35 8.15
CA SER A 2 -2.45 -16.30 7.57
C SER A 2 -1.70 -14.98 7.50
N LYS A 3 -1.94 -14.23 6.45
CA LYS A 3 -1.41 -12.89 6.32
C LYS A 3 -2.42 -11.89 6.84
N ASN A 4 -1.95 -10.96 7.66
CA ASN A 4 -2.78 -9.90 8.21
C ASN A 4 -2.63 -8.59 7.41
N SER A 5 -1.93 -8.66 6.30
CA SER A 5 -1.70 -7.48 5.45
C SER A 5 -1.61 -7.88 3.99
N ILE A 6 -1.87 -6.89 3.13
CA ILE A 6 -1.73 -7.03 1.69
C ILE A 6 -0.81 -5.90 1.22
N THR A 7 0.20 -6.25 0.43
CA THR A 7 1.11 -5.27 -0.14
C THR A 7 0.68 -4.95 -1.57
N LEU A 8 0.56 -3.65 -1.86
CA LEU A 8 0.25 -3.18 -3.20
C LEU A 8 1.33 -2.19 -3.60
N ASN A 9 1.76 -2.26 -4.85
CA ASN A 9 2.80 -1.36 -5.32
C ASN A 9 2.56 -0.92 -6.76
N ILE A 10 3.19 0.20 -7.11
CA ILE A 10 3.22 0.71 -8.47
C ILE A 10 4.60 1.31 -8.68
N TYR A 11 5.21 1.01 -9.83
CA TYR A 11 6.54 1.49 -10.16
C TYR A 11 6.55 2.10 -11.55
N ASP A 12 7.34 3.15 -11.70
CA ASP A 12 7.60 3.79 -12.98
C ASP A 12 9.11 4.08 -13.02
N GLY A 13 9.85 3.16 -13.64
CA GLY A 13 11.30 3.24 -13.62
C GLY A 13 11.86 3.05 -12.22
N SER A 14 12.63 4.03 -11.73
CA SER A 14 13.21 3.99 -10.39
C SER A 14 12.33 4.68 -9.35
N GLU A 15 11.15 5.14 -9.75
CA GLU A 15 10.17 5.76 -8.87
C GLU A 15 9.07 4.78 -8.54
N GLY A 16 8.52 4.85 -7.35
CA GLY A 16 7.42 3.97 -6.99
C GLY A 16 6.80 4.29 -5.66
N MET A 17 5.70 3.63 -5.39
CA MET A 17 5.03 3.69 -4.09
C MET A 17 4.59 2.30 -3.70
N GLU A 18 4.70 2.00 -2.42
CA GLU A 18 4.28 0.73 -1.87
C GLU A 18 3.36 0.97 -0.69
N TYR A 19 2.22 0.31 -0.70
CA TYR A 19 1.25 0.36 0.39
C TYR A 19 1.17 -1.01 1.02
N ILE A 20 1.32 -1.06 2.34
CA ILE A 20 1.08 -2.28 3.10
C ILE A 20 -0.18 -2.02 3.92
N VAL A 21 -1.28 -2.65 3.52
CA VAL A 21 -2.59 -2.43 4.14
C VAL A 21 -2.87 -3.58 5.10
N HIS A 22 -2.99 -3.27 6.37
CA HIS A 22 -3.23 -4.25 7.42
C HIS A 22 -4.72 -4.43 7.69
N LYS A 23 -5.11 -5.61 8.12
CA LYS A 23 -6.52 -5.93 8.41
C LYS A 23 -7.11 -5.04 9.50
N ASN A 24 -6.28 -4.56 10.42
CA ASN A 24 -6.75 -3.71 11.51
C ASN A 24 -6.95 -2.26 11.10
N GLY A 25 -6.66 -1.91 9.84
CA GLY A 25 -6.84 -0.56 9.34
C GLY A 25 -5.56 0.26 9.25
N ASP A 26 -4.45 -0.25 9.73
CA ASP A 26 -3.16 0.45 9.63
C ASP A 26 -2.62 0.33 8.21
N VAL A 27 -2.02 1.40 7.71
CA VAL A 27 -1.43 1.45 6.37
C VAL A 27 -0.03 2.01 6.46
N ASN A 28 0.94 1.27 5.94
CA ASN A 28 2.30 1.76 5.81
C ASN A 28 2.52 2.16 4.36
N ILE A 29 3.00 3.37 4.14
CA ILE A 29 3.23 3.91 2.80
C ILE A 29 4.72 4.19 2.65
N THR A 30 5.33 3.56 1.66
CA THR A 30 6.75 3.78 1.34
C THR A 30 6.84 4.44 -0.03
N THR A 31 7.54 5.56 -0.09
CA THR A 31 7.81 6.25 -1.35
C THR A 31 9.23 5.91 -1.79
N ILE A 32 9.37 5.48 -3.04
CA ILE A 32 10.65 5.08 -3.61
C ILE A 32 11.06 6.11 -4.67
N HIS A 33 12.29 6.60 -4.54
CA HIS A 33 12.85 7.60 -5.44
C HIS A 33 14.28 7.22 -5.78
N ASN A 34 14.61 7.22 -7.07
CA ASN A 34 15.93 6.81 -7.56
C ASN A 34 16.34 5.42 -7.07
N GLY A 35 15.37 4.50 -6.99
CA GLY A 35 15.62 3.13 -6.57
C GLY A 35 15.80 2.93 -5.06
N GLY A 36 15.69 3.98 -4.26
CA GLY A 36 15.85 3.92 -2.82
C GLY A 36 14.62 4.45 -2.08
N ILE A 37 14.50 4.11 -0.81
CA ILE A 37 13.38 4.58 0.01
C ILE A 37 13.61 6.06 0.36
N GLU A 38 12.69 6.91 -0.09
CA GLU A 38 12.73 8.34 0.22
C GLU A 38 11.98 8.66 1.50
N CYS A 39 10.83 8.04 1.70
CA CYS A 39 9.95 8.35 2.80
C CYS A 39 9.12 7.13 3.17
N GLU A 40 8.84 6.99 4.46
CA GLU A 40 7.98 5.93 4.96
C GLU A 40 7.09 6.51 6.04
N VAL A 41 5.79 6.35 5.92
CA VAL A 41 4.83 6.86 6.89
C VAL A 41 3.79 5.81 7.24
N ASP A 42 3.23 5.90 8.44
CA ASP A 42 2.14 5.06 8.89
C ASP A 42 0.90 5.92 9.05
N VAL A 43 -0.20 5.48 8.46
CA VAL A 43 -1.49 6.18 8.55
C VAL A 43 -2.60 5.14 8.74
N ASP A 44 -3.81 5.61 8.92
CA ASP A 44 -4.99 4.74 9.05
C ASP A 44 -5.83 4.87 7.78
N VAL A 45 -6.59 3.81 7.46
CA VAL A 45 -7.45 3.83 6.27
C VAL A 45 -8.46 4.98 6.32
N GLU A 46 -8.84 5.43 7.51
CA GLU A 46 -9.74 6.57 7.67
C GLU A 46 -9.14 7.86 7.13
N CYS A 47 -7.80 7.96 7.09
CA CYS A 47 -7.12 9.13 6.51
C CYS A 47 -7.39 9.26 5.03
N PHE A 48 -7.79 8.17 4.38
CA PHE A 48 -8.13 8.15 2.95
C PHE A 48 -9.64 8.22 2.72
N GLY A 49 -10.43 8.29 3.79
CA GLY A 49 -11.88 8.34 3.69
C GLY A 49 -12.54 6.97 3.60
N PHE A 50 -11.83 5.90 3.95
CA PHE A 50 -12.37 4.54 3.89
C PHE A 50 -12.66 4.01 5.30
N GLU A 51 -13.75 3.26 5.44
CA GLU A 51 -14.11 2.63 6.70
C GLU A 51 -13.43 1.28 6.88
N THR A 52 -13.02 0.65 5.79
CA THR A 52 -12.42 -0.69 5.83
C THR A 52 -11.16 -0.74 4.98
N PRO A 53 -10.21 -1.64 5.33
CA PRO A 53 -9.02 -1.86 4.50
C PRO A 53 -9.37 -2.29 3.08
N GLU A 54 -10.43 -3.08 2.92
CA GLU A 54 -10.86 -3.56 1.61
C GLU A 54 -11.23 -2.42 0.68
N GLY A 55 -11.84 -1.36 1.21
CA GLY A 55 -12.18 -0.19 0.42
C GLY A 55 -10.96 0.50 -0.16
N LEU A 56 -9.91 0.67 0.67
CA LEU A 56 -8.66 1.25 0.20
C LEU A 56 -7.99 0.36 -0.83
N ILE A 57 -7.96 -0.95 -0.59
CA ILE A 57 -7.34 -1.90 -1.51
C ILE A 57 -8.02 -1.82 -2.88
N ALA A 58 -9.35 -1.80 -2.92
CA ALA A 58 -10.08 -1.70 -4.17
C ALA A 58 -9.76 -0.39 -4.90
N ASP A 59 -9.66 0.71 -4.16
CA ASP A 59 -9.31 2.01 -4.74
C ASP A 59 -7.91 2.00 -5.35
N LEU A 60 -6.95 1.41 -4.65
CA LEU A 60 -5.57 1.33 -5.14
C LEU A 60 -5.48 0.49 -6.41
N ILE A 61 -6.21 -0.63 -6.46
CA ILE A 61 -6.25 -1.47 -7.66
C ILE A 61 -6.83 -0.69 -8.83
N ASP A 62 -7.88 0.11 -8.58
CA ASP A 62 -8.49 0.94 -9.60
C ASP A 62 -7.53 2.00 -10.13
N GLN A 63 -6.60 2.45 -9.30
CA GLN A 63 -5.58 3.41 -9.69
C GLN A 63 -4.41 2.79 -10.46
N GLY A 64 -4.35 1.46 -10.53
CA GLY A 64 -3.30 0.76 -11.26
C GLY A 64 -2.26 0.08 -10.38
N TYR A 65 -2.44 0.07 -9.07
CA TYR A 65 -1.55 -0.65 -8.17
C TYR A 65 -1.72 -2.15 -8.34
N GLU A 66 -0.63 -2.87 -8.24
CA GLU A 66 -0.64 -4.33 -8.32
C GLU A 66 -0.48 -4.93 -6.94
N ILE A 67 -1.20 -6.02 -6.69
CA ILE A 67 -1.07 -6.76 -5.44
C ILE A 67 0.19 -7.61 -5.53
N GLU A 68 1.04 -7.49 -4.51
CA GLU A 68 2.21 -8.34 -4.38
C GLU A 68 1.84 -9.49 -3.46
N TRP A 69 1.73 -10.68 -4.04
CA TRP A 69 1.37 -11.87 -3.28
C TRP A 69 2.58 -12.43 -2.54
N PRO A 70 2.40 -12.90 -1.31
CA PRO A 70 3.49 -13.54 -0.59
C PRO A 70 3.88 -14.86 -1.26
N VAL A 71 5.14 -15.14 -1.22
CA VAL A 71 5.70 -16.36 -1.81
C VAL A 71 5.83 -17.44 -0.75
#